data_1b5fb259bc03315aa057547a33ddefb4
#
_entry.id   1b5fb259bc03315aa057547a33ddefb4
#
_cell.length_a   1.000
_cell.length_b   1.000
_cell.length_c   1.000
_cell.angle_alpha   90.00
_cell.angle_beta   90.00
_cell.angle_gamma   90.00
#
_symmetry.space_group_name_H-M   'P 1'
#
loop_
_entity.id
_entity.type
_entity.pdbx_description
1 polymer ?
#
loop_
_entity_poly.entity_id
_entity_poly.type
_entity_poly.pdbx_seq_one_letter_code
_entity_poly.pdbx_strand_id
1 'polypeptide(L)'
;MQYGRGLNFRLVLRHEGPMAERFYVTTAISYPNGRPHIGHAYELIATDAIARFKRLDGFDVFFLTGTDEHGIKMMQTARAEGIEPRTLADRNTAEFKAMAKALNASNDDFIRTTEERHRRASQDIWNRMVAAGDIYKDAYTGWYSVRDEAYYGENETELRADGVRYGPQGTPVEWVEEESYFFRLSAFGERLLAHYEAHPTFIGPAERRNEVVSFVRSGLRDLSVSRTTFDWGIPVPGDERHVMYVWVDALTNYLTATGYPDGGPRSGFWPANLHVIGKDIVRFHTVYWPAFLMSAGLPLPDRVFAHGFLFNRGEKMSKSVGNVIDPFALVAAYGLDAVRYFLLREVPFGQDGNYSHEAIVARINGELANDLGNLAQRSLSMIAKNVGSVVPTPGAFTPADAAMLDAAGAILAEARSAMERQELHAVLARVIAVVSEANRYFAGQEPWALRKTDPVRMETVLFVTAETIRRVSILLQPFMPESAAALLELLGVAEDQRSFAALSGGAMLQPGTALPAPKAVFPRYVEPES
;
A
#
# COMPACT_ATOMS: atom_id res chain seq x y z
N MET A 1 -44.89 14.56 55.61
CA MET A 1 -43.80 13.56 55.75
C MET A 1 -43.61 12.87 54.42
N GLN A 2 -42.45 12.83 54.01
CA GLN A 2 -41.77 11.96 53.07
C GLN A 2 -41.26 12.54 51.75
N TYR A 3 -39.99 12.49 51.71
CA TYR A 3 -38.97 12.84 50.76
C TYR A 3 -39.13 12.15 49.37
N GLY A 4 -39.03 12.97 48.31
CA GLY A 4 -38.73 12.50 46.95
C GLY A 4 -37.32 12.93 46.54
N ARG A 5 -36.39 11.99 46.42
CA ARG A 5 -35.04 12.21 45.95
C ARG A 5 -35.03 12.44 44.44
N GLY A 6 -34.63 13.62 44.01
CA GLY A 6 -34.34 13.90 42.61
C GLY A 6 -33.01 13.29 42.20
N LEU A 7 -33.04 12.41 41.21
CA LEU A 7 -31.86 11.93 40.48
C LEU A 7 -31.42 13.02 39.49
N ASN A 8 -30.33 13.71 39.82
CA ASN A 8 -29.63 14.56 38.88
C ASN A 8 -28.86 13.71 37.87
N PHE A 9 -29.40 13.50 36.69
CA PHE A 9 -28.64 13.05 35.54
C PHE A 9 -27.76 14.22 35.05
N ARG A 10 -26.49 14.23 35.43
CA ARG A 10 -25.47 15.03 34.76
C ARG A 10 -25.26 14.41 33.38
N LEU A 11 -25.79 15.05 32.34
CA LEU A 11 -25.39 14.86 30.96
C LEU A 11 -23.89 15.21 30.87
N VAL A 12 -23.04 14.21 30.80
CA VAL A 12 -21.64 14.38 30.38
C VAL A 12 -21.68 14.66 28.89
N LEU A 13 -21.74 15.91 28.50
CA LEU A 13 -21.45 16.35 27.15
C LEU A 13 -19.98 15.94 26.88
N ARG A 14 -19.77 14.82 26.18
CA ARG A 14 -18.49 14.59 25.53
C ARG A 14 -18.32 15.73 24.53
N HIS A 15 -17.33 16.56 24.73
CA HIS A 15 -16.80 17.43 23.68
C HIS A 15 -16.25 16.50 22.61
N GLU A 16 -17.05 16.20 21.60
CA GLU A 16 -16.56 15.64 20.35
C GLU A 16 -15.75 16.77 19.69
N GLY A 17 -14.44 16.66 19.74
CA GLY A 17 -13.54 17.47 18.90
C GLY A 17 -13.92 17.23 17.43
N PRO A 18 -13.44 18.05 16.48
CA PRO A 18 -13.71 17.85 15.06
C PRO A 18 -13.37 16.40 14.71
N MET A 19 -14.34 15.68 14.09
CA MET A 19 -14.12 14.29 13.65
C MET A 19 -12.91 14.25 12.71
N ALA A 20 -12.01 13.28 12.94
CA ALA A 20 -10.86 13.08 12.06
C ALA A 20 -11.33 12.89 10.61
N GLU A 21 -10.61 13.49 9.67
CA GLU A 21 -10.86 13.29 8.25
C GLU A 21 -10.66 11.82 7.89
N ARG A 22 -11.58 11.24 7.12
CA ARG A 22 -11.51 9.82 6.73
C ARG A 22 -10.59 9.63 5.53
N PHE A 23 -9.86 8.52 5.55
CA PHE A 23 -9.00 8.12 4.45
C PHE A 23 -9.14 6.62 4.18
N TYR A 24 -9.70 6.29 3.04
CA TYR A 24 -9.85 4.91 2.59
C TYR A 24 -8.80 4.57 1.53
N VAL A 25 -7.95 3.60 1.83
CA VAL A 25 -6.90 3.13 0.93
C VAL A 25 -7.00 1.61 0.74
N THR A 26 -6.74 1.14 -0.47
CA THR A 26 -6.81 -0.28 -0.81
C THR A 26 -5.60 -0.74 -1.61
N THR A 27 -5.21 -2.00 -1.45
CA THR A 27 -4.49 -2.74 -2.50
C THR A 27 -5.48 -3.19 -3.59
N ALA A 28 -4.99 -3.70 -4.71
CA ALA A 28 -5.75 -4.68 -5.47
C ALA A 28 -5.96 -5.94 -4.62
N ILE A 29 -7.03 -6.70 -4.89
CA ILE A 29 -7.19 -8.03 -4.29
C ILE A 29 -6.42 -9.06 -5.12
N SER A 30 -5.64 -9.88 -4.44
CA SER A 30 -4.73 -10.82 -5.09
C SER A 30 -5.46 -12.06 -5.60
N TYR A 31 -5.10 -12.53 -6.80
CA TYR A 31 -5.62 -13.78 -7.36
C TYR A 31 -4.88 -14.99 -6.78
N PRO A 32 -5.50 -15.79 -5.88
CA PRO A 32 -4.77 -16.79 -5.09
C PRO A 32 -4.65 -18.14 -5.82
N ASN A 33 -4.25 -18.15 -7.10
CA ASN A 33 -3.99 -19.36 -7.86
C ASN A 33 -2.62 -19.98 -7.57
N GLY A 34 -1.93 -19.53 -6.52
CA GLY A 34 -0.66 -20.01 -6.04
C GLY A 34 -0.13 -19.19 -4.89
N ARG A 35 1.08 -19.52 -4.41
CA ARG A 35 1.71 -18.83 -3.27
C ARG A 35 1.99 -17.35 -3.55
N PRO A 36 1.94 -16.49 -2.52
CA PRO A 36 2.34 -15.10 -2.66
C PRO A 36 3.82 -14.94 -3.00
N HIS A 37 4.17 -13.84 -3.64
CA HIS A 37 5.53 -13.50 -4.04
C HIS A 37 5.86 -12.03 -3.72
N ILE A 38 7.13 -11.65 -3.93
CA ILE A 38 7.63 -10.30 -3.61
C ILE A 38 6.81 -9.17 -4.26
N GLY A 39 6.17 -9.38 -5.42
CA GLY A 39 5.29 -8.38 -6.04
C GLY A 39 4.05 -8.07 -5.19
N HIS A 40 3.41 -9.11 -4.62
CA HIS A 40 2.30 -8.93 -3.69
C HIS A 40 2.76 -8.27 -2.39
N ALA A 41 3.95 -8.65 -1.89
CA ALA A 41 4.55 -8.03 -0.71
C ALA A 41 4.84 -6.55 -0.93
N TYR A 42 5.35 -6.17 -2.11
CA TYR A 42 5.64 -4.78 -2.47
C TYR A 42 4.40 -3.90 -2.44
N GLU A 43 3.33 -4.31 -3.12
CA GLU A 43 2.05 -3.58 -3.13
C GLU A 43 1.49 -3.43 -1.71
N LEU A 44 1.48 -4.51 -0.93
CA LEU A 44 0.97 -4.52 0.43
C LEU A 44 1.78 -3.60 1.35
N ILE A 45 3.13 -3.67 1.31
CA ILE A 45 4.03 -2.84 2.10
C ILE A 45 3.90 -1.36 1.73
N ALA A 46 3.79 -1.04 0.43
CA ALA A 46 3.64 0.34 -0.01
C ALA A 46 2.31 0.94 0.45
N THR A 47 1.22 0.19 0.31
CA THR A 47 -0.10 0.62 0.76
C THR A 47 -0.18 0.74 2.28
N ASP A 48 0.44 -0.20 3.02
CA ASP A 48 0.57 -0.14 4.48
C ASP A 48 1.36 1.10 4.95
N ALA A 49 2.44 1.44 4.26
CA ALA A 49 3.21 2.65 4.57
C ALA A 49 2.36 3.93 4.39
N ILE A 50 1.52 4.00 3.35
CA ILE A 50 0.58 5.10 3.14
C ILE A 50 -0.47 5.13 4.26
N ALA A 51 -1.07 3.99 4.60
CA ALA A 51 -2.06 3.89 5.66
C ALA A 51 -1.50 4.33 7.03
N ARG A 52 -0.30 3.85 7.40
CA ARG A 52 0.39 4.24 8.63
C ARG A 52 0.74 5.72 8.66
N PHE A 53 1.21 6.26 7.54
CA PHE A 53 1.52 7.69 7.41
C PHE A 53 0.28 8.54 7.69
N LYS A 54 -0.84 8.23 7.05
CA LYS A 54 -2.11 8.94 7.24
C LYS A 54 -2.64 8.82 8.68
N ARG A 55 -2.52 7.65 9.34
CA ARG A 55 -2.88 7.50 10.76
C ARG A 55 -2.03 8.38 11.67
N LEU A 56 -0.71 8.43 11.45
CA LEU A 56 0.19 9.31 12.21
C LEU A 56 -0.09 10.79 11.96
N ASP A 57 -0.62 11.12 10.79
CA ASP A 57 -1.05 12.47 10.39
C ASP A 57 -2.45 12.86 10.89
N GLY A 58 -3.11 11.96 11.64
CA GLY A 58 -4.36 12.22 12.34
C GLY A 58 -5.64 11.86 11.57
N PHE A 59 -5.54 11.17 10.45
CA PHE A 59 -6.70 10.68 9.71
C PHE A 59 -7.32 9.44 10.37
N ASP A 60 -8.65 9.31 10.23
CA ASP A 60 -9.36 8.04 10.45
C ASP A 60 -9.20 7.17 9.19
N VAL A 61 -8.33 6.16 9.28
CA VAL A 61 -7.90 5.38 8.11
C VAL A 61 -8.58 4.02 8.07
N PHE A 62 -9.14 3.68 6.92
CA PHE A 62 -9.57 2.32 6.59
C PHE A 62 -8.65 1.75 5.50
N PHE A 63 -7.94 0.68 5.81
CA PHE A 63 -7.04 -0.02 4.88
C PHE A 63 -7.58 -1.41 4.53
N LEU A 64 -7.88 -1.62 3.25
CA LEU A 64 -8.40 -2.87 2.71
C LEU A 64 -7.36 -3.61 1.87
N THR A 65 -7.28 -4.92 2.05
CA THR A 65 -6.65 -5.88 1.14
C THR A 65 -7.52 -7.12 1.03
N GLY A 66 -7.18 -8.09 0.18
CA GLY A 66 -7.98 -9.30 0.05
C GLY A 66 -7.54 -10.24 -1.06
N THR A 67 -8.44 -11.20 -1.38
CA THR A 67 -8.25 -12.19 -2.43
C THR A 67 -9.43 -12.26 -3.39
N ASP A 68 -9.11 -12.31 -4.70
CA ASP A 68 -10.03 -12.59 -5.79
C ASP A 68 -10.01 -14.11 -6.07
N GLU A 69 -11.07 -14.82 -5.69
CA GLU A 69 -11.07 -16.27 -5.58
C GLU A 69 -11.86 -16.99 -6.67
N HIS A 70 -12.53 -16.26 -7.56
CA HIS A 70 -13.34 -16.82 -8.62
C HIS A 70 -12.60 -16.94 -9.96
N GLY A 71 -13.24 -17.53 -10.97
CA GLY A 71 -12.75 -17.60 -12.33
C GLY A 71 -12.19 -18.95 -12.75
N ILE A 72 -12.00 -19.06 -14.08
CA ILE A 72 -11.65 -20.34 -14.73
C ILE A 72 -10.28 -20.90 -14.29
N LYS A 73 -9.31 -20.04 -13.99
CA LYS A 73 -7.96 -20.50 -13.57
C LYS A 73 -7.98 -21.17 -12.20
N MET A 74 -8.80 -20.71 -11.27
CA MET A 74 -8.99 -21.38 -9.98
C MET A 74 -9.57 -22.78 -10.18
N MET A 75 -10.59 -22.93 -11.05
CA MET A 75 -11.15 -24.22 -11.39
C MET A 75 -10.12 -25.14 -12.05
N GLN A 76 -9.35 -24.64 -13.02
CA GLN A 76 -8.33 -25.42 -13.71
C GLN A 76 -7.25 -25.91 -12.76
N THR A 77 -6.78 -25.05 -11.86
CA THR A 77 -5.77 -25.40 -10.84
C THR A 77 -6.34 -26.42 -9.84
N ALA A 78 -7.57 -26.21 -9.35
CA ALA A 78 -8.23 -27.14 -8.44
C ALA A 78 -8.44 -28.51 -9.08
N ARG A 79 -8.88 -28.54 -10.35
CA ARG A 79 -9.02 -29.79 -11.11
C ARG A 79 -7.68 -30.52 -11.30
N ALA A 80 -6.61 -29.78 -11.61
CA ALA A 80 -5.27 -30.35 -11.76
C ALA A 80 -4.75 -30.96 -10.44
N GLU A 81 -5.16 -30.41 -9.30
CA GLU A 81 -4.81 -30.93 -7.97
C GLU A 81 -5.83 -31.96 -7.43
N GLY A 82 -6.94 -32.20 -8.11
CA GLY A 82 -7.98 -33.14 -7.68
C GLY A 82 -8.77 -32.69 -6.43
N ILE A 83 -8.91 -31.37 -6.24
CA ILE A 83 -9.62 -30.77 -5.09
C ILE A 83 -10.72 -29.81 -5.57
N GLU A 84 -11.64 -29.47 -4.67
CA GLU A 84 -12.68 -28.48 -4.94
C GLU A 84 -12.08 -27.05 -5.02
N PRO A 85 -12.59 -26.16 -5.91
CA PRO A 85 -12.13 -24.77 -6.02
C PRO A 85 -12.16 -24.01 -4.69
N ARG A 86 -13.19 -24.25 -3.86
CA ARG A 86 -13.30 -23.67 -2.52
C ARG A 86 -12.15 -24.09 -1.61
N THR A 87 -11.75 -25.34 -1.64
CA THR A 87 -10.64 -25.87 -0.83
C THR A 87 -9.32 -25.23 -1.27
N LEU A 88 -9.12 -25.05 -2.57
CA LEU A 88 -7.95 -24.35 -3.12
C LEU A 88 -7.92 -22.89 -2.67
N ALA A 89 -9.05 -22.18 -2.80
CA ALA A 89 -9.20 -20.80 -2.37
C ALA A 89 -8.89 -20.62 -0.88
N ASP A 90 -9.49 -21.46 -0.02
CA ASP A 90 -9.26 -21.38 1.44
C ASP A 90 -7.80 -21.63 1.81
N ARG A 91 -7.15 -22.63 1.20
CA ARG A 91 -5.73 -22.93 1.44
C ARG A 91 -4.82 -21.78 1.01
N ASN A 92 -4.98 -21.30 -0.22
CA ASN A 92 -4.10 -20.27 -0.76
C ASN A 92 -4.34 -18.90 -0.10
N THR A 93 -5.58 -18.54 0.20
CA THR A 93 -5.89 -17.32 0.95
C THR A 93 -5.25 -17.31 2.33
N ALA A 94 -5.14 -18.46 3.00
CA ALA A 94 -4.41 -18.55 4.26
C ALA A 94 -2.93 -18.14 4.12
N GLU A 95 -2.28 -18.47 3.01
CA GLU A 95 -0.89 -18.02 2.71
C GLU A 95 -0.80 -16.49 2.54
N PHE A 96 -1.79 -15.87 1.86
CA PHE A 96 -1.83 -14.40 1.72
C PHE A 96 -2.08 -13.70 3.06
N LYS A 97 -2.95 -14.23 3.91
CA LYS A 97 -3.14 -13.74 5.27
C LYS A 97 -1.88 -13.90 6.13
N ALA A 98 -1.19 -15.04 5.99
CA ALA A 98 0.09 -15.28 6.67
C ALA A 98 1.17 -14.28 6.19
N MET A 99 1.22 -13.98 4.89
CA MET A 99 2.12 -12.95 4.34
C MET A 99 1.80 -11.56 4.93
N ALA A 100 0.54 -11.15 4.97
CA ALA A 100 0.15 -9.86 5.54
C ALA A 100 0.60 -9.74 7.00
N LYS A 101 0.43 -10.81 7.79
CA LYS A 101 0.90 -10.87 9.17
C LYS A 101 2.44 -10.82 9.27
N ALA A 102 3.15 -11.60 8.45
CA ALA A 102 4.62 -11.63 8.45
C ALA A 102 5.24 -10.30 8.03
N LEU A 103 4.54 -9.53 7.18
CA LEU A 103 4.94 -8.20 6.74
C LEU A 103 4.49 -7.08 7.70
N ASN A 104 3.84 -7.43 8.82
CA ASN A 104 3.28 -6.48 9.79
C ASN A 104 2.34 -5.46 9.11
N ALA A 105 1.51 -5.93 8.17
CA ALA A 105 0.52 -5.08 7.52
C ALA A 105 -0.59 -4.69 8.49
N SER A 106 -1.00 -3.43 8.46
CA SER A 106 -1.99 -2.85 9.37
C SER A 106 -3.39 -2.73 8.75
N ASN A 107 -3.72 -3.64 7.82
CA ASN A 107 -5.03 -3.67 7.18
C ASN A 107 -6.16 -3.92 8.18
N ASP A 108 -7.26 -3.17 8.01
CA ASP A 108 -8.44 -3.22 8.89
C ASP A 108 -9.44 -4.28 8.45
N ASP A 109 -9.37 -4.69 7.17
CA ASP A 109 -10.18 -5.78 6.63
C ASP A 109 -9.36 -6.59 5.61
N PHE A 110 -9.75 -7.86 5.46
CA PHE A 110 -9.23 -8.76 4.45
C PHE A 110 -10.42 -9.41 3.76
N ILE A 111 -10.85 -8.83 2.62
CA ILE A 111 -12.02 -9.30 1.90
C ILE A 111 -11.71 -10.51 1.02
N ARG A 112 -12.69 -11.40 0.90
CA ARG A 112 -12.66 -12.54 -0.01
C ARG A 112 -13.88 -12.45 -0.94
N THR A 113 -13.69 -12.63 -2.23
CA THR A 113 -14.83 -12.58 -3.18
C THR A 113 -15.85 -13.72 -2.95
N THR A 114 -15.44 -14.81 -2.29
CA THR A 114 -16.33 -15.92 -1.89
C THR A 114 -17.17 -15.64 -0.64
N GLU A 115 -17.07 -14.47 -0.01
CA GLU A 115 -17.91 -14.11 1.14
C GLU A 115 -19.33 -13.71 0.72
N GLU A 116 -20.31 -14.07 1.55
CA GLU A 116 -21.71 -13.76 1.28
C GLU A 116 -22.00 -12.26 1.17
N ARG A 117 -21.30 -11.42 1.99
CA ARG A 117 -21.40 -9.96 1.88
C ARG A 117 -20.99 -9.46 0.49
N HIS A 118 -19.99 -10.11 -0.11
CA HIS A 118 -19.49 -9.74 -1.43
C HIS A 118 -20.43 -10.20 -2.54
N ARG A 119 -20.96 -11.41 -2.45
CA ARG A 119 -21.99 -11.90 -3.38
C ARG A 119 -23.18 -10.94 -3.47
N ARG A 120 -23.71 -10.49 -2.32
CA ARG A 120 -24.83 -9.55 -2.27
C ARG A 120 -24.50 -8.20 -2.89
N ALA A 121 -23.31 -7.66 -2.61
CA ALA A 121 -22.84 -6.40 -3.17
C ALA A 121 -22.71 -6.48 -4.69
N SER A 122 -22.12 -7.55 -5.21
CA SER A 122 -21.94 -7.76 -6.66
C SER A 122 -23.28 -7.94 -7.37
N GLN A 123 -24.23 -8.61 -6.75
CA GLN A 123 -25.59 -8.74 -7.30
C GLN A 123 -26.36 -7.41 -7.29
N ASP A 124 -26.17 -6.57 -6.28
CA ASP A 124 -26.82 -5.25 -6.23
C ASP A 124 -26.27 -4.31 -7.30
N ILE A 125 -24.94 -4.20 -7.46
CA ILE A 125 -24.35 -3.36 -8.51
C ILE A 125 -24.75 -3.84 -9.90
N TRP A 126 -24.81 -5.15 -10.14
CA TRP A 126 -25.31 -5.74 -11.36
C TRP A 126 -26.75 -5.30 -11.65
N ASN A 127 -27.65 -5.44 -10.67
CA ASN A 127 -29.05 -5.05 -10.82
C ASN A 127 -29.22 -3.56 -11.11
N ARG A 128 -28.37 -2.70 -10.52
CA ARG A 128 -28.37 -1.25 -10.82
C ARG A 128 -27.95 -0.97 -12.26
N MET A 129 -26.90 -1.64 -12.77
CA MET A 129 -26.48 -1.51 -14.16
C MET A 129 -27.53 -2.02 -15.15
N VAL A 130 -28.25 -3.10 -14.81
CA VAL A 130 -29.39 -3.59 -15.58
C VAL A 130 -30.54 -2.57 -15.58
N ALA A 131 -30.87 -2.02 -14.40
CA ALA A 131 -31.94 -1.02 -14.27
C ALA A 131 -31.60 0.29 -15.05
N ALA A 132 -30.32 0.64 -15.16
CA ALA A 132 -29.85 1.74 -15.98
C ALA A 132 -29.93 1.47 -17.51
N GLY A 133 -30.19 0.22 -17.91
CA GLY A 133 -30.22 -0.19 -19.33
C GLY A 133 -28.83 -0.40 -19.94
N ASP A 134 -27.80 -0.45 -19.13
CA ASP A 134 -26.41 -0.56 -19.59
C ASP A 134 -25.93 -2.02 -19.69
N ILE A 135 -26.73 -3.00 -19.22
CA ILE A 135 -26.48 -4.43 -19.44
C ILE A 135 -27.54 -5.00 -20.38
N TYR A 136 -27.12 -5.71 -21.41
CA TYR A 136 -27.97 -6.40 -22.37
C TYR A 136 -27.38 -7.78 -22.71
N LYS A 137 -28.22 -8.69 -23.24
CA LYS A 137 -27.83 -10.05 -23.60
C LYS A 137 -27.65 -10.14 -25.12
N ASP A 138 -26.56 -10.76 -25.56
CA ASP A 138 -26.23 -10.98 -26.95
C ASP A 138 -25.34 -12.22 -27.11
N ALA A 139 -25.14 -12.69 -28.34
CA ALA A 139 -24.19 -13.74 -28.67
C ALA A 139 -22.82 -13.13 -28.99
N TYR A 140 -21.81 -13.55 -28.27
CA TYR A 140 -20.43 -13.17 -28.57
C TYR A 140 -19.79 -14.19 -29.50
N THR A 141 -19.20 -13.72 -30.60
CA THR A 141 -18.30 -14.48 -31.46
C THR A 141 -16.95 -13.79 -31.55
N GLY A 142 -15.86 -14.47 -31.19
CA GLY A 142 -14.53 -13.85 -31.24
C GLY A 142 -13.44 -14.70 -30.61
N TRP A 143 -12.23 -14.14 -30.57
CA TRP A 143 -11.04 -14.78 -30.04
C TRP A 143 -10.93 -14.56 -28.53
N TYR A 144 -10.91 -15.65 -27.75
CA TYR A 144 -10.82 -15.61 -26.29
C TYR A 144 -9.47 -16.12 -25.79
N SER A 145 -8.82 -15.38 -24.90
CA SER A 145 -7.64 -15.84 -24.17
C SER A 145 -8.03 -16.29 -22.77
N VAL A 146 -7.87 -17.57 -22.49
CA VAL A 146 -8.08 -18.14 -21.14
C VAL A 146 -7.10 -17.53 -20.13
N ARG A 147 -5.88 -17.23 -20.56
CA ARG A 147 -4.85 -16.67 -19.69
C ARG A 147 -5.12 -15.23 -19.29
N ASP A 148 -5.59 -14.42 -20.24
CA ASP A 148 -5.85 -12.99 -20.00
C ASP A 148 -7.29 -12.77 -19.54
N GLU A 149 -8.13 -13.82 -19.59
CA GLU A 149 -9.57 -13.79 -19.34
C GLU A 149 -10.27 -12.69 -20.14
N ALA A 150 -9.82 -12.48 -21.38
CA ALA A 150 -10.25 -11.39 -22.24
C ALA A 150 -10.58 -11.86 -23.64
N TYR A 151 -11.54 -11.16 -24.25
CA TYR A 151 -11.87 -11.31 -25.66
C TYR A 151 -11.11 -10.29 -26.49
N TYR A 152 -10.70 -10.72 -27.67
CA TYR A 152 -9.97 -9.90 -28.64
C TYR A 152 -10.66 -9.91 -30.01
N GLY A 153 -10.70 -8.78 -30.68
CA GLY A 153 -11.13 -8.71 -32.07
C GLY A 153 -10.09 -9.37 -33.00
N GLU A 154 -10.50 -9.73 -34.21
CA GLU A 154 -9.58 -10.35 -35.17
C GLU A 154 -8.36 -9.48 -35.48
N ASN A 155 -8.56 -8.16 -35.54
CA ASN A 155 -7.51 -7.16 -35.75
C ASN A 155 -6.57 -6.95 -34.54
N GLU A 156 -6.90 -7.51 -33.38
CA GLU A 156 -6.09 -7.46 -32.15
C GLU A 156 -5.29 -8.76 -31.97
N THR A 157 -5.47 -9.75 -32.84
CA THR A 157 -4.84 -11.07 -32.75
C THR A 157 -3.96 -11.35 -33.96
N GLU A 158 -2.92 -12.15 -33.76
CA GLU A 158 -1.94 -12.53 -34.79
C GLU A 158 -1.87 -14.05 -34.94
N LEU A 159 -2.02 -14.55 -36.16
CA LEU A 159 -1.74 -15.96 -36.47
C LEU A 159 -0.23 -16.13 -36.68
N ARG A 160 0.42 -16.95 -35.85
CA ARG A 160 1.86 -17.18 -35.95
C ARG A 160 2.20 -18.43 -36.76
N ALA A 161 3.50 -18.63 -37.05
CA ALA A 161 4.01 -19.71 -37.90
C ALA A 161 3.74 -21.13 -37.34
N ASP A 162 3.45 -21.25 -36.06
CA ASP A 162 3.06 -22.50 -35.40
C ASP A 162 1.58 -22.88 -35.63
N GLY A 163 0.83 -22.06 -36.35
CA GLY A 163 -0.59 -22.27 -36.64
C GLY A 163 -1.51 -21.85 -35.48
N VAL A 164 -0.98 -21.28 -34.41
CA VAL A 164 -1.74 -20.80 -33.25
C VAL A 164 -1.94 -19.29 -33.37
N ARG A 165 -3.15 -18.83 -33.01
CA ARG A 165 -3.45 -17.41 -32.96
C ARG A 165 -3.16 -16.88 -31.55
N TYR A 166 -2.59 -15.68 -31.47
CA TYR A 166 -2.15 -15.06 -30.22
C TYR A 166 -2.78 -13.69 -30.05
N GLY A 167 -3.14 -13.36 -28.82
CA GLY A 167 -3.61 -12.04 -28.41
C GLY A 167 -2.48 -11.03 -28.20
N PRO A 168 -2.80 -9.76 -27.90
CA PRO A 168 -1.83 -8.67 -27.75
C PRO A 168 -0.77 -8.92 -26.65
N GLN A 169 -1.08 -9.76 -25.69
CA GLN A 169 -0.15 -10.11 -24.60
C GLN A 169 0.71 -11.36 -24.92
N GLY A 170 0.67 -11.83 -26.17
CA GLY A 170 1.39 -13.01 -26.60
C GLY A 170 0.85 -14.32 -26.03
N THR A 171 -0.43 -14.35 -25.68
CA THR A 171 -1.13 -15.53 -25.15
C THR A 171 -1.94 -16.19 -26.27
N PRO A 172 -2.02 -17.55 -26.32
CA PRO A 172 -2.91 -18.23 -27.26
C PRO A 172 -4.37 -17.80 -27.07
N VAL A 173 -5.09 -17.70 -28.18
CA VAL A 173 -6.52 -17.41 -28.20
C VAL A 173 -7.27 -18.46 -29.01
N GLU A 174 -8.49 -18.76 -28.57
CA GLU A 174 -9.40 -19.72 -29.20
C GLU A 174 -10.64 -19.01 -29.71
N TRP A 175 -11.21 -19.45 -30.83
CA TRP A 175 -12.46 -18.93 -31.35
C TRP A 175 -13.62 -19.47 -30.52
N VAL A 176 -14.43 -18.56 -29.96
CA VAL A 176 -15.56 -18.91 -29.08
C VAL A 176 -16.81 -18.23 -29.61
N GLU A 177 -17.92 -18.95 -29.59
CA GLU A 177 -19.26 -18.43 -29.77
C GLU A 177 -20.05 -18.76 -28.50
N GLU A 178 -20.43 -17.73 -27.75
CA GLU A 178 -21.05 -17.87 -26.42
C GLU A 178 -22.13 -16.80 -26.24
N GLU A 179 -23.29 -17.19 -25.72
CA GLU A 179 -24.28 -16.25 -25.21
C GLU A 179 -23.70 -15.54 -23.97
N SER A 180 -23.73 -14.23 -23.95
CA SER A 180 -23.18 -13.45 -22.86
C SER A 180 -24.03 -12.21 -22.58
N TYR A 181 -23.93 -11.71 -21.36
CA TYR A 181 -24.36 -10.36 -21.03
C TYR A 181 -23.24 -9.38 -21.35
N PHE A 182 -23.61 -8.25 -21.94
CA PHE A 182 -22.70 -7.16 -22.32
C PHE A 182 -22.99 -5.91 -21.52
N PHE A 183 -21.95 -5.23 -21.08
CA PHE A 183 -22.02 -3.88 -20.55
C PHE A 183 -21.70 -2.87 -21.66
N ARG A 184 -22.55 -1.83 -21.82
CA ARG A 184 -22.43 -0.79 -22.85
C ARG A 184 -21.25 0.15 -22.59
N LEU A 185 -20.05 -0.40 -22.43
CA LEU A 185 -18.84 0.38 -22.12
C LEU A 185 -18.57 1.47 -23.16
N SER A 186 -18.92 1.23 -24.43
CA SER A 186 -18.79 2.20 -25.53
C SER A 186 -19.53 3.51 -25.26
N ALA A 187 -20.63 3.48 -24.50
CA ALA A 187 -21.40 4.67 -24.14
C ALA A 187 -20.73 5.57 -23.08
N PHE A 188 -19.67 5.09 -22.42
CA PHE A 188 -19.02 5.81 -21.32
C PHE A 188 -17.76 6.57 -21.71
N GLY A 189 -17.28 6.45 -22.94
CA GLY A 189 -16.02 7.05 -23.40
C GLY A 189 -15.90 8.55 -23.13
N GLU A 190 -16.90 9.34 -23.55
CA GLU A 190 -16.90 10.80 -23.33
C GLU A 190 -16.99 11.16 -21.84
N ARG A 191 -17.81 10.43 -21.07
CA ARG A 191 -17.96 10.66 -19.62
C ARG A 191 -16.66 10.39 -18.87
N LEU A 192 -15.94 9.33 -19.24
CA LEU A 192 -14.62 9.00 -18.69
C LEU A 192 -13.59 10.08 -19.04
N LEU A 193 -13.51 10.52 -20.30
CA LEU A 193 -12.59 11.58 -20.70
C LEU A 193 -12.87 12.90 -19.98
N ALA A 194 -14.14 13.28 -19.86
CA ALA A 194 -14.53 14.47 -19.09
C ALA A 194 -14.14 14.35 -17.62
N HIS A 195 -14.29 13.17 -17.01
CA HIS A 195 -13.85 12.92 -15.63
C HIS A 195 -12.33 13.06 -15.48
N TYR A 196 -11.53 12.49 -16.41
CA TYR A 196 -10.07 12.60 -16.35
C TYR A 196 -9.58 14.04 -16.58
N GLU A 197 -10.29 14.84 -17.35
CA GLU A 197 -9.98 16.25 -17.53
C GLU A 197 -10.30 17.07 -16.29
N ALA A 198 -11.46 16.85 -15.69
CA ALA A 198 -11.88 17.51 -14.45
C ALA A 198 -11.02 17.10 -13.23
N HIS A 199 -10.47 15.89 -13.23
CA HIS A 199 -9.67 15.31 -12.14
C HIS A 199 -8.30 14.84 -12.65
N PRO A 200 -7.36 15.75 -12.93
CA PRO A 200 -6.07 15.41 -13.56
C PRO A 200 -5.20 14.49 -12.70
N THR A 201 -5.46 14.39 -11.39
CA THR A 201 -4.75 13.51 -10.45
C THR A 201 -5.43 12.16 -10.24
N PHE A 202 -6.57 11.90 -10.88
CA PHE A 202 -7.32 10.64 -10.73
C PHE A 202 -6.49 9.41 -11.07
N ILE A 203 -5.66 9.49 -12.11
CA ILE A 203 -4.78 8.38 -12.54
C ILE A 203 -3.32 8.79 -12.31
N GLY A 204 -2.59 7.98 -11.54
CA GLY A 204 -1.16 8.11 -11.35
C GLY A 204 -0.40 6.82 -11.66
N PRO A 205 0.87 6.92 -12.03
CA PRO A 205 1.61 8.11 -12.46
C PRO A 205 1.17 8.66 -13.83
N ALA A 206 1.74 9.77 -14.26
CA ALA A 206 1.33 10.48 -15.49
C ALA A 206 1.41 9.62 -16.75
N GLU A 207 2.40 8.73 -16.85
CA GLU A 207 2.57 7.81 -17.97
C GLU A 207 1.36 6.88 -18.10
N ARG A 208 0.85 6.36 -16.98
CA ARG A 208 -0.35 5.51 -16.98
C ARG A 208 -1.60 6.28 -17.35
N ARG A 209 -1.71 7.53 -16.87
CA ARG A 209 -2.80 8.41 -17.30
C ARG A 209 -2.82 8.62 -18.81
N ASN A 210 -1.67 8.91 -19.41
CA ASN A 210 -1.55 9.13 -20.85
C ASN A 210 -1.94 7.88 -21.65
N GLU A 211 -1.51 6.70 -21.21
CA GLU A 211 -1.87 5.40 -21.79
C GLU A 211 -3.39 5.19 -21.75
N VAL A 212 -4.02 5.40 -20.59
CA VAL A 212 -5.46 5.21 -20.42
C VAL A 212 -6.27 6.21 -21.24
N VAL A 213 -5.90 7.48 -21.23
CA VAL A 213 -6.56 8.51 -22.03
C VAL A 213 -6.48 8.19 -23.53
N SER A 214 -5.32 7.74 -24.00
CA SER A 214 -5.13 7.30 -25.40
C SER A 214 -6.02 6.09 -25.73
N PHE A 215 -6.09 5.12 -24.84
CA PHE A 215 -6.95 3.94 -25.00
C PHE A 215 -8.43 4.31 -25.09
N VAL A 216 -8.94 5.18 -24.22
CA VAL A 216 -10.35 5.60 -24.25
C VAL A 216 -10.64 6.41 -25.52
N ARG A 217 -9.73 7.28 -25.94
CA ARG A 217 -9.87 8.07 -27.18
C ARG A 217 -9.87 7.23 -28.46
N SER A 218 -9.25 6.06 -28.45
CA SER A 218 -9.26 5.15 -29.60
C SER A 218 -10.63 4.49 -29.83
N GLY A 219 -11.59 4.70 -28.93
CA GLY A 219 -12.94 4.14 -28.96
C GLY A 219 -13.07 2.88 -28.10
N LEU A 220 -14.04 2.89 -27.20
CA LEU A 220 -14.37 1.74 -26.36
C LEU A 220 -15.36 0.84 -27.07
N ARG A 221 -15.27 -0.47 -26.82
CA ARG A 221 -16.25 -1.49 -27.24
C ARG A 221 -17.00 -2.00 -26.04
N ASP A 222 -18.20 -2.51 -26.26
CA ASP A 222 -19.01 -3.12 -25.21
C ASP A 222 -18.30 -4.36 -24.65
N LEU A 223 -18.40 -4.53 -23.36
CA LEU A 223 -17.66 -5.53 -22.59
C LEU A 223 -18.57 -6.71 -22.26
N SER A 224 -18.16 -7.93 -22.64
CA SER A 224 -18.81 -9.14 -22.17
C SER A 224 -18.58 -9.32 -20.66
N VAL A 225 -19.66 -9.31 -19.87
CA VAL A 225 -19.63 -9.28 -18.40
C VAL A 225 -20.19 -10.54 -17.74
N SER A 226 -20.43 -11.62 -18.51
CA SER A 226 -20.79 -12.94 -17.98
C SER A 226 -20.13 -14.09 -18.70
N ARG A 227 -20.16 -15.28 -18.09
CA ARG A 227 -19.62 -16.53 -18.65
C ARG A 227 -20.57 -17.67 -18.37
N THR A 228 -20.62 -18.64 -19.31
CA THR A 228 -21.37 -19.91 -19.17
C THR A 228 -20.44 -21.13 -19.20
N THR A 229 -19.16 -20.95 -19.53
CA THR A 229 -18.17 -22.01 -19.68
C THR A 229 -17.68 -22.61 -18.37
N PHE A 230 -17.98 -21.97 -17.23
CA PHE A 230 -17.67 -22.43 -15.87
C PHE A 230 -18.70 -21.89 -14.88
N ASP A 231 -18.77 -22.50 -13.70
CA ASP A 231 -19.75 -22.21 -12.64
C ASP A 231 -19.12 -21.65 -11.35
N TRP A 232 -17.77 -21.58 -11.27
CA TRP A 232 -17.08 -21.01 -10.11
C TRP A 232 -17.00 -19.48 -10.19
N GLY A 233 -18.04 -18.82 -9.73
CA GLY A 233 -18.23 -17.37 -9.76
C GLY A 233 -19.54 -16.96 -9.09
N ILE A 234 -19.85 -15.67 -9.13
CA ILE A 234 -21.11 -15.14 -8.62
C ILE A 234 -22.20 -15.31 -9.68
N PRO A 235 -23.30 -16.05 -9.40
CA PRO A 235 -24.38 -16.21 -10.35
C PRO A 235 -25.03 -14.87 -10.73
N VAL A 236 -25.37 -14.72 -12.02
CA VAL A 236 -26.12 -13.56 -12.51
C VAL A 236 -27.55 -13.62 -11.94
N PRO A 237 -28.07 -12.54 -11.34
CA PRO A 237 -29.42 -12.51 -10.82
C PRO A 237 -30.48 -12.83 -11.90
N GLY A 238 -31.29 -13.87 -11.68
CA GLY A 238 -32.33 -14.29 -12.61
C GLY A 238 -31.88 -15.14 -13.80
N ASP A 239 -30.57 -15.42 -13.96
CA ASP A 239 -30.07 -16.36 -14.95
C ASP A 239 -28.82 -17.10 -14.42
N GLU A 240 -29.03 -18.10 -13.57
CA GLU A 240 -27.96 -18.86 -12.88
C GLU A 240 -27.08 -19.70 -13.82
N ARG A 241 -27.42 -19.79 -15.13
CA ARG A 241 -26.54 -20.41 -16.13
C ARG A 241 -25.30 -19.55 -16.41
N HIS A 242 -25.38 -18.26 -16.09
CA HIS A 242 -24.29 -17.31 -16.21
C HIS A 242 -23.67 -16.99 -14.85
N VAL A 243 -22.36 -16.93 -14.80
CA VAL A 243 -21.64 -16.30 -13.70
C VAL A 243 -21.11 -14.94 -14.14
N MET A 244 -21.00 -14.01 -13.21
CA MET A 244 -20.46 -12.67 -13.50
C MET A 244 -19.01 -12.77 -13.96
N TYR A 245 -18.65 -11.90 -14.88
CA TYR A 245 -17.26 -11.70 -15.29
C TYR A 245 -16.40 -11.30 -14.10
N VAL A 246 -15.21 -11.87 -14.00
CA VAL A 246 -14.30 -11.72 -12.85
C VAL A 246 -14.06 -10.26 -12.46
N TRP A 247 -14.04 -9.32 -13.41
CA TRP A 247 -13.80 -7.91 -13.10
C TRP A 247 -15.04 -7.18 -12.58
N VAL A 248 -16.27 -7.58 -12.90
CA VAL A 248 -17.47 -7.06 -12.23
C VAL A 248 -17.49 -7.54 -10.78
N ASP A 249 -17.15 -8.80 -10.59
CA ASP A 249 -16.97 -9.43 -9.29
C ASP A 249 -15.85 -8.76 -8.50
N ALA A 250 -14.60 -8.87 -8.95
CA ALA A 250 -13.44 -8.42 -8.24
C ALA A 250 -13.50 -6.93 -7.85
N LEU A 251 -13.87 -6.02 -8.78
CA LEU A 251 -13.87 -4.58 -8.52
C LEU A 251 -14.90 -4.16 -7.46
N THR A 252 -15.98 -4.91 -7.31
CA THR A 252 -17.03 -4.63 -6.30
C THR A 252 -16.52 -4.80 -4.87
N ASN A 253 -15.39 -5.48 -4.64
CA ASN A 253 -14.82 -5.68 -3.30
C ASN A 253 -14.64 -4.37 -2.52
N TYR A 254 -14.26 -3.30 -3.22
CA TYR A 254 -13.99 -1.99 -2.64
C TYR A 254 -15.24 -1.35 -2.01
N LEU A 255 -16.40 -1.55 -2.61
CA LEU A 255 -17.69 -1.17 -2.05
C LEU A 255 -18.12 -2.11 -0.93
N THR A 256 -17.98 -3.42 -1.15
CA THR A 256 -18.39 -4.44 -0.18
C THR A 256 -17.78 -4.18 1.20
N ALA A 257 -16.50 -3.86 1.25
CA ALA A 257 -15.75 -3.65 2.49
C ALA A 257 -16.27 -2.45 3.31
N THR A 258 -16.94 -1.49 2.67
CA THR A 258 -17.56 -0.36 3.34
C THR A 258 -18.98 -0.65 3.86
N GLY A 259 -19.51 -1.87 3.61
CA GLY A 259 -20.83 -2.30 4.05
C GLY A 259 -21.92 -2.21 2.99
N TYR A 260 -21.57 -1.87 1.74
CA TYR A 260 -22.51 -1.82 0.63
C TYR A 260 -23.09 -3.23 0.33
N PRO A 261 -24.40 -3.35 -0.03
CA PRO A 261 -25.41 -2.29 -0.16
C PRO A 261 -26.13 -1.96 1.15
N ASP A 262 -25.94 -2.75 2.20
CA ASP A 262 -26.75 -2.71 3.42
C ASP A 262 -26.42 -1.51 4.35
N GLY A 263 -25.27 -0.88 4.13
CA GLY A 263 -24.73 0.14 5.00
C GLY A 263 -23.96 -0.45 6.19
N GLY A 264 -23.51 0.42 7.09
CA GLY A 264 -22.77 0.02 8.28
C GLY A 264 -21.79 1.09 8.77
N PRO A 265 -21.01 0.80 9.81
CA PRO A 265 -20.11 1.78 10.42
C PRO A 265 -19.01 2.30 9.46
N ARG A 266 -18.71 1.54 8.41
CA ARG A 266 -17.71 1.90 7.41
C ARG A 266 -18.29 2.57 6.14
N SER A 267 -19.62 2.71 6.01
CA SER A 267 -20.23 3.28 4.80
C SER A 267 -19.77 4.69 4.45
N GLY A 268 -19.38 5.47 5.45
CA GLY A 268 -18.83 6.81 5.23
C GLY A 268 -17.37 6.86 4.75
N PHE A 269 -16.71 5.71 4.50
CA PHE A 269 -15.38 5.67 3.87
C PHE A 269 -15.44 5.63 2.35
N TRP A 270 -16.59 5.28 1.74
CA TRP A 270 -16.74 5.40 0.30
C TRP A 270 -17.10 6.84 -0.09
N PRO A 271 -16.51 7.43 -1.16
CA PRO A 271 -15.56 6.83 -2.10
C PRO A 271 -14.15 6.64 -1.53
N ALA A 272 -13.40 5.67 -2.09
CA ALA A 272 -12.00 5.44 -1.72
C ALA A 272 -11.13 6.62 -2.14
N ASN A 273 -10.24 7.06 -1.24
CA ASN A 273 -9.28 8.12 -1.54
C ASN A 273 -8.15 7.62 -2.45
N LEU A 274 -7.77 6.33 -2.32
CA LEU A 274 -6.67 5.79 -3.11
C LEU A 274 -6.80 4.27 -3.32
N HIS A 275 -6.85 3.85 -4.57
CA HIS A 275 -6.58 2.47 -4.99
C HIS A 275 -5.12 2.36 -5.42
N VAL A 276 -4.33 1.52 -4.76
CA VAL A 276 -2.96 1.15 -5.15
C VAL A 276 -3.02 -0.18 -5.87
N ILE A 277 -2.51 -0.23 -7.11
CA ILE A 277 -2.65 -1.40 -7.98
C ILE A 277 -1.39 -1.65 -8.81
N GLY A 278 -1.23 -2.86 -9.34
CA GLY A 278 -0.24 -3.15 -10.38
C GLY A 278 -0.58 -2.48 -11.72
N LYS A 279 0.43 -2.08 -12.48
CA LYS A 279 0.26 -1.39 -13.78
C LYS A 279 -0.49 -2.22 -14.83
N ASP A 280 -0.46 -3.54 -14.71
CA ASP A 280 -1.14 -4.49 -15.62
C ASP A 280 -2.66 -4.45 -15.53
N ILE A 281 -3.20 -3.99 -14.40
CA ILE A 281 -4.63 -3.89 -14.15
C ILE A 281 -5.15 -2.45 -14.16
N VAL A 282 -4.37 -1.50 -14.67
CA VAL A 282 -4.74 -0.07 -14.68
C VAL A 282 -6.04 0.18 -15.45
N ARG A 283 -6.26 -0.47 -16.60
CA ARG A 283 -7.47 -0.27 -17.41
C ARG A 283 -8.74 -0.72 -16.68
N PHE A 284 -8.67 -1.82 -15.93
CA PHE A 284 -9.81 -2.32 -15.15
C PHE A 284 -10.23 -1.31 -14.08
N HIS A 285 -9.28 -0.71 -13.38
CA HIS A 285 -9.54 0.23 -12.29
C HIS A 285 -9.84 1.66 -12.74
N THR A 286 -9.39 2.06 -13.93
CA THR A 286 -9.54 3.43 -14.39
C THR A 286 -10.56 3.60 -15.53
N VAL A 287 -10.94 2.51 -16.20
CA VAL A 287 -11.95 2.54 -17.27
C VAL A 287 -13.19 1.75 -16.87
N TYR A 288 -13.05 0.44 -16.58
CA TYR A 288 -14.21 -0.41 -16.29
C TYR A 288 -14.87 -0.05 -14.96
N TRP A 289 -14.09 0.04 -13.91
CA TRP A 289 -14.61 0.37 -12.58
C TRP A 289 -15.36 1.71 -12.53
N PRO A 290 -14.79 2.83 -13.00
CA PRO A 290 -15.54 4.07 -13.09
C PRO A 290 -16.81 3.97 -13.95
N ALA A 291 -16.78 3.24 -15.08
CA ALA A 291 -17.95 3.06 -15.92
C ALA A 291 -19.07 2.28 -15.21
N PHE A 292 -18.72 1.20 -14.48
CA PHE A 292 -19.69 0.44 -13.67
C PHE A 292 -20.31 1.31 -12.57
N LEU A 293 -19.49 2.10 -11.88
CA LEU A 293 -19.96 3.03 -10.85
C LEU A 293 -20.87 4.13 -11.43
N MET A 294 -20.49 4.71 -12.57
CA MET A 294 -21.29 5.71 -13.27
C MET A 294 -22.64 5.14 -13.68
N SER A 295 -22.69 3.90 -14.18
CA SER A 295 -23.91 3.20 -14.56
C SER A 295 -24.79 2.91 -13.33
N ALA A 296 -24.17 2.45 -12.25
CA ALA A 296 -24.86 2.15 -11.00
C ALA A 296 -25.30 3.40 -10.20
N GLY A 297 -24.92 4.62 -10.64
CA GLY A 297 -25.22 5.87 -9.94
C GLY A 297 -24.45 6.02 -8.63
N LEU A 298 -23.23 5.49 -8.55
CA LEU A 298 -22.38 5.50 -7.35
C LEU A 298 -21.20 6.48 -7.52
N PRO A 299 -20.69 7.09 -6.43
CA PRO A 299 -19.52 7.94 -6.48
C PRO A 299 -18.27 7.21 -6.95
N LEU A 300 -17.38 7.93 -7.65
CA LEU A 300 -16.10 7.40 -8.11
C LEU A 300 -15.02 7.54 -7.02
N PRO A 301 -13.99 6.67 -7.00
CA PRO A 301 -12.83 6.87 -6.15
C PRO A 301 -12.07 8.16 -6.53
N ASP A 302 -11.35 8.74 -5.56
CA ASP A 302 -10.61 9.99 -5.78
C ASP A 302 -9.36 9.76 -6.64
N ARG A 303 -8.68 8.62 -6.46
CA ARG A 303 -7.42 8.32 -7.14
C ARG A 303 -7.16 6.82 -7.32
N VAL A 304 -6.56 6.48 -8.46
CA VAL A 304 -5.96 5.18 -8.75
C VAL A 304 -4.48 5.39 -9.04
N PHE A 305 -3.59 4.74 -8.30
CA PHE A 305 -2.15 4.80 -8.53
C PHE A 305 -1.60 3.43 -8.90
N ALA A 306 -1.00 3.34 -10.08
CA ALA A 306 -0.44 2.11 -10.61
C ALA A 306 1.07 2.03 -10.39
N HIS A 307 1.51 1.06 -9.58
CA HIS A 307 2.94 0.78 -9.40
C HIS A 307 3.49 -0.12 -10.51
N GLY A 308 4.83 -0.10 -10.68
CA GLY A 308 5.54 -0.93 -11.65
C GLY A 308 5.78 -2.36 -11.17
N PHE A 309 6.41 -3.17 -12.00
CA PHE A 309 6.82 -4.54 -11.65
C PHE A 309 8.17 -4.55 -10.94
N LEU A 310 8.36 -5.59 -10.13
CA LEU A 310 9.68 -5.94 -9.62
C LEU A 310 10.28 -7.05 -10.49
N PHE A 311 11.48 -6.80 -10.98
CA PHE A 311 12.29 -7.78 -11.69
C PHE A 311 13.30 -8.43 -10.72
N ASN A 312 13.69 -9.66 -11.02
CA ASN A 312 14.80 -10.34 -10.35
C ASN A 312 16.01 -10.33 -11.28
N ARG A 313 17.05 -9.55 -10.93
CA ARG A 313 18.26 -9.39 -11.76
C ARG A 313 17.97 -9.00 -13.22
N GLY A 314 16.99 -8.11 -13.42
CA GLY A 314 16.59 -7.64 -14.74
C GLY A 314 15.62 -8.55 -15.50
N GLU A 315 15.25 -9.71 -14.96
CA GLU A 315 14.31 -10.63 -15.56
C GLU A 315 12.92 -10.59 -14.90
N LYS A 316 11.87 -10.67 -15.70
CA LYS A 316 10.50 -10.75 -15.19
C LYS A 316 10.34 -12.05 -14.40
N MET A 317 9.85 -11.95 -13.17
CA MET A 317 9.59 -13.12 -12.34
C MET A 317 8.43 -13.93 -12.91
N SER A 318 8.64 -15.24 -13.05
CA SER A 318 7.59 -16.18 -13.39
C SER A 318 7.83 -17.56 -12.74
N LYS A 319 6.74 -18.27 -12.44
CA LYS A 319 6.82 -19.63 -11.87
C LYS A 319 7.51 -20.61 -12.83
N SER A 320 7.31 -20.44 -14.14
CA SER A 320 7.92 -21.29 -15.16
C SER A 320 9.44 -21.12 -15.26
N VAL A 321 9.96 -19.95 -14.92
CA VAL A 321 11.42 -19.68 -14.90
C VAL A 321 12.03 -20.06 -13.54
N GLY A 322 11.22 -20.21 -12.49
CA GLY A 322 11.70 -20.56 -11.14
C GLY A 322 12.44 -19.42 -10.42
N ASN A 323 12.29 -18.18 -10.90
CA ASN A 323 12.97 -17.00 -10.35
C ASN A 323 12.08 -16.14 -9.44
N VAL A 324 10.96 -16.71 -8.99
CA VAL A 324 10.01 -16.05 -8.07
C VAL A 324 10.62 -15.97 -6.66
N ILE A 325 10.57 -14.79 -6.06
CA ILE A 325 11.13 -14.53 -4.74
C ILE A 325 10.03 -14.67 -3.69
N ASP A 326 10.28 -15.54 -2.70
CA ASP A 326 9.40 -15.77 -1.55
C ASP A 326 9.58 -14.65 -0.52
N PRO A 327 8.53 -13.89 -0.17
CA PRO A 327 8.61 -12.81 0.82
C PRO A 327 8.95 -13.30 2.23
N PHE A 328 8.55 -14.52 2.60
CA PHE A 328 8.91 -15.09 3.91
C PHE A 328 10.41 -15.37 4.01
N ALA A 329 11.01 -15.88 2.94
CA ALA A 329 12.45 -16.11 2.88
C ALA A 329 13.23 -14.79 2.96
N LEU A 330 12.73 -13.71 2.33
CA LEU A 330 13.36 -12.39 2.43
C LEU A 330 13.33 -11.87 3.87
N VAL A 331 12.18 -11.94 4.53
CA VAL A 331 12.05 -11.48 5.94
C VAL A 331 12.94 -12.31 6.86
N ALA A 332 13.03 -13.61 6.63
CA ALA A 332 13.92 -14.48 7.41
C ALA A 332 15.41 -14.16 7.22
N ALA A 333 15.81 -13.80 5.99
CA ALA A 333 17.22 -13.51 5.65
C ALA A 333 17.68 -12.12 6.10
N TYR A 334 16.83 -11.10 5.97
CA TYR A 334 17.26 -9.70 6.16
C TYR A 334 16.55 -8.97 7.32
N GLY A 335 15.51 -9.56 7.88
CA GLY A 335 14.62 -8.89 8.83
C GLY A 335 13.53 -8.06 8.15
N LEU A 336 12.39 -7.94 8.84
CA LEU A 336 11.19 -7.30 8.28
C LEU A 336 11.43 -5.85 7.84
N ASP A 337 11.92 -5.01 8.75
CA ASP A 337 12.06 -3.58 8.48
C ASP A 337 13.12 -3.28 7.41
N ALA A 338 14.15 -4.12 7.29
CA ALA A 338 15.14 -4.00 6.23
C ALA A 338 14.53 -4.31 4.85
N VAL A 339 13.66 -5.33 4.77
CA VAL A 339 12.91 -5.65 3.54
C VAL A 339 11.94 -4.53 3.18
N ARG A 340 11.16 -4.01 4.16
CA ARG A 340 10.25 -2.87 3.96
C ARG A 340 11.00 -1.64 3.46
N TYR A 341 12.10 -1.30 4.13
CA TYR A 341 12.95 -0.17 3.74
C TYR A 341 13.48 -0.31 2.32
N PHE A 342 14.07 -1.46 1.99
CA PHE A 342 14.62 -1.72 0.66
C PHE A 342 13.57 -1.53 -0.44
N LEU A 343 12.41 -2.18 -0.31
CA LEU A 343 11.34 -2.13 -1.31
C LEU A 343 10.81 -0.71 -1.53
N LEU A 344 10.71 0.08 -0.46
CA LEU A 344 10.17 1.44 -0.53
C LEU A 344 11.23 2.50 -0.91
N ARG A 345 12.52 2.19 -0.73
CA ARG A 345 13.63 3.11 -0.95
C ARG A 345 14.29 2.93 -2.32
N GLU A 346 14.48 1.66 -2.73
CA GLU A 346 15.21 1.33 -3.96
C GLU A 346 14.42 1.67 -5.21
N VAL A 347 13.12 1.43 -5.18
CA VAL A 347 12.25 1.56 -6.35
C VAL A 347 11.46 2.86 -6.29
N PRO A 348 11.60 3.79 -7.25
CA PRO A 348 10.67 4.90 -7.39
C PRO A 348 9.26 4.38 -7.61
N PHE A 349 8.36 4.64 -6.64
CA PHE A 349 7.01 4.09 -6.68
C PHE A 349 6.26 4.59 -7.93
N GLY A 350 5.71 3.67 -8.71
CA GLY A 350 5.14 3.93 -10.04
C GLY A 350 6.02 3.46 -11.21
N GLN A 351 7.31 3.22 -10.97
CA GLN A 351 8.25 2.69 -11.96
C GLN A 351 8.56 1.22 -11.72
N ASP A 352 9.10 0.56 -12.74
CA ASP A 352 9.62 -0.80 -12.58
C ASP A 352 10.90 -0.78 -11.74
N GLY A 353 11.05 -1.77 -10.87
CA GLY A 353 12.20 -1.92 -10.00
C GLY A 353 12.91 -3.23 -10.18
N ASN A 354 14.10 -3.33 -9.64
CA ASN A 354 14.90 -4.53 -9.68
C ASN A 354 15.33 -4.95 -8.28
N TYR A 355 15.15 -6.21 -7.96
CA TYR A 355 15.68 -6.83 -6.76
C TYR A 355 17.01 -7.50 -7.07
N SER A 356 17.99 -7.29 -6.19
CA SER A 356 19.17 -8.15 -6.09
C SER A 356 19.64 -8.22 -4.64
N HIS A 357 20.30 -9.33 -4.30
CA HIS A 357 20.92 -9.50 -2.98
C HIS A 357 21.91 -8.37 -2.66
N GLU A 358 22.74 -8.03 -3.63
CA GLU A 358 23.76 -6.99 -3.49
C GLU A 358 23.15 -5.62 -3.19
N ALA A 359 22.03 -5.29 -3.85
CA ALA A 359 21.34 -4.01 -3.64
C ALA A 359 20.71 -3.92 -2.23
N ILE A 360 20.05 -4.98 -1.75
CA ILE A 360 19.46 -4.98 -0.41
C ILE A 360 20.56 -4.90 0.67
N VAL A 361 21.65 -5.66 0.53
CA VAL A 361 22.79 -5.62 1.47
C VAL A 361 23.46 -4.24 1.47
N ALA A 362 23.62 -3.61 0.30
CA ALA A 362 24.17 -2.26 0.21
C ALA A 362 23.30 -1.23 0.96
N ARG A 363 21.97 -1.31 0.85
CA ARG A 363 21.05 -0.43 1.59
C ARG A 363 21.10 -0.69 3.09
N ILE A 364 21.08 -1.95 3.52
CA ILE A 364 21.16 -2.33 4.94
C ILE A 364 22.46 -1.80 5.55
N ASN A 365 23.58 -2.10 4.94
CA ASN A 365 24.88 -1.78 5.49
C ASN A 365 25.23 -0.29 5.37
N GLY A 366 24.84 0.36 4.28
CA GLY A 366 25.11 1.79 4.04
C GLY A 366 24.18 2.69 4.84
N GLU A 367 22.90 2.71 4.46
CA GLU A 367 21.95 3.70 4.97
C GLU A 367 21.43 3.36 6.39
N LEU A 368 21.14 2.08 6.68
CA LEU A 368 20.57 1.68 7.98
C LEU A 368 21.67 1.49 9.04
N ALA A 369 22.66 0.64 8.80
CA ALA A 369 23.66 0.33 9.81
C ALA A 369 24.71 1.45 9.97
N ASN A 370 25.34 1.90 8.87
CA ASN A 370 26.41 2.90 8.95
C ASN A 370 25.91 4.31 9.20
N ASP A 371 24.82 4.74 8.55
CA ASP A 371 24.35 6.12 8.72
C ASP A 371 23.47 6.25 9.96
N LEU A 372 22.23 5.70 9.96
CA LEU A 372 21.28 5.89 11.05
C LEU A 372 21.68 5.12 12.32
N GLY A 373 22.04 3.84 12.16
CA GLY A 373 22.37 2.98 13.28
C GLY A 373 23.60 3.42 14.04
N ASN A 374 24.67 3.78 13.32
CA ASN A 374 25.89 4.27 13.92
C ASN A 374 25.71 5.65 14.57
N LEU A 375 24.95 6.57 13.96
CA LEU A 375 24.63 7.86 14.58
C LEU A 375 23.91 7.67 15.93
N ALA A 376 22.87 6.85 15.95
CA ALA A 376 22.11 6.56 17.16
C ALA A 376 22.98 5.87 18.23
N GLN A 377 23.74 4.84 17.86
CA GLN A 377 24.58 4.09 18.79
C GLN A 377 25.67 4.96 19.41
N ARG A 378 26.34 5.79 18.63
CA ARG A 378 27.42 6.67 19.10
C ARG A 378 26.89 7.76 20.03
N SER A 379 25.82 8.46 19.62
CA SER A 379 25.26 9.55 20.42
C SER A 379 24.66 9.04 21.74
N LEU A 380 23.87 7.97 21.72
CA LEU A 380 23.28 7.38 22.94
C LEU A 380 24.34 6.79 23.86
N SER A 381 25.40 6.17 23.33
CA SER A 381 26.52 5.68 24.16
C SER A 381 27.28 6.82 24.82
N MET A 382 27.43 7.97 24.14
CA MET A 382 28.04 9.16 24.76
C MET A 382 27.15 9.74 25.86
N ILE A 383 25.83 9.83 25.65
CA ILE A 383 24.87 10.26 26.64
C ILE A 383 24.96 9.35 27.88
N ALA A 384 24.91 8.03 27.69
CA ALA A 384 25.00 7.08 28.80
C ALA A 384 26.27 7.23 29.63
N LYS A 385 27.41 7.43 28.96
CA LYS A 385 28.73 7.50 29.63
C LYS A 385 29.03 8.85 30.29
N ASN A 386 28.48 9.96 29.77
CA ASN A 386 28.91 11.30 30.19
C ASN A 386 27.80 12.14 30.80
N VAL A 387 26.51 11.78 30.62
CA VAL A 387 25.36 12.55 31.09
C VAL A 387 24.46 11.72 32.05
N GLY A 388 24.89 10.51 32.44
CA GLY A 388 24.16 9.67 33.41
C GLY A 388 22.90 9.01 32.83
N SER A 389 22.86 8.67 31.56
CA SER A 389 21.72 8.04 30.88
C SER A 389 20.41 8.83 31.03
N VAL A 390 20.49 10.15 30.89
CA VAL A 390 19.33 11.03 30.81
C VAL A 390 19.39 11.90 29.55
N VAL A 391 18.27 12.41 29.10
CA VAL A 391 18.25 13.39 28.00
C VAL A 391 19.10 14.60 28.42
N PRO A 392 20.13 14.98 27.62
CA PRO A 392 21.01 16.09 27.96
C PRO A 392 20.28 17.43 28.10
N THR A 393 20.79 18.31 28.93
CA THR A 393 20.28 19.68 29.07
C THR A 393 21.03 20.59 28.10
N PRO A 394 20.39 21.12 27.04
CA PRO A 394 21.09 21.99 26.10
C PRO A 394 21.37 23.36 26.70
N GLY A 395 22.54 23.92 26.39
CA GLY A 395 22.81 25.35 26.56
C GLY A 395 22.25 26.18 25.39
N ALA A 396 22.81 27.38 25.17
CA ALA A 396 22.41 28.22 24.05
C ALA A 396 22.76 27.55 22.69
N PHE A 397 21.80 27.52 21.78
CA PHE A 397 22.01 26.99 20.43
C PHE A 397 22.85 27.92 19.58
N THR A 398 23.82 27.36 18.91
CA THR A 398 24.58 28.04 17.86
C THR A 398 23.82 28.02 16.53
N PRO A 399 24.23 28.81 15.51
CA PRO A 399 23.65 28.74 14.18
C PRO A 399 23.69 27.33 13.57
N ALA A 400 24.72 26.52 13.86
CA ALA A 400 24.84 25.15 13.37
C ALA A 400 23.80 24.21 14.03
N ASP A 401 23.51 24.42 15.31
CA ASP A 401 22.46 23.66 16.03
C ASP A 401 21.06 23.97 15.47
N ALA A 402 20.79 25.27 15.32
CA ALA A 402 19.52 25.73 14.75
C ALA A 402 19.33 25.17 13.32
N ALA A 403 20.33 25.27 12.46
CA ALA A 403 20.29 24.74 11.11
C ALA A 403 19.99 23.22 11.09
N MET A 404 20.58 22.43 12.01
CA MET A 404 20.33 20.98 12.10
C MET A 404 18.89 20.67 12.55
N LEU A 405 18.41 21.40 13.55
CA LEU A 405 17.04 21.27 14.05
C LEU A 405 16.00 21.71 13.01
N ASP A 406 16.27 22.78 12.26
CA ASP A 406 15.43 23.27 11.18
C ASP A 406 15.36 22.27 10.02
N ALA A 407 16.51 21.71 9.60
CA ALA A 407 16.56 20.68 8.57
C ALA A 407 15.73 19.44 8.94
N ALA A 408 15.81 18.99 10.20
CA ALA A 408 15.00 17.89 10.71
C ALA A 408 13.52 18.27 10.85
N GLY A 409 13.20 19.54 11.16
CA GLY A 409 11.84 20.05 11.28
C GLY A 409 11.11 20.17 9.95
N ALA A 410 11.83 20.45 8.87
CA ALA A 410 11.27 20.63 7.53
C ALA A 410 10.77 19.31 6.89
N ILE A 411 11.30 18.15 7.33
CA ILE A 411 11.03 16.86 6.68
C ILE A 411 9.53 16.53 6.63
N LEU A 412 8.76 16.83 7.67
CA LEU A 412 7.33 16.46 7.71
C LEU A 412 6.53 17.13 6.60
N ALA A 413 6.75 18.42 6.34
CA ALA A 413 6.04 19.16 5.29
C ALA A 413 6.41 18.59 3.90
N GLU A 414 7.69 18.32 3.68
CA GLU A 414 8.19 17.70 2.46
C GLU A 414 7.63 16.28 2.29
N ALA A 415 7.57 15.49 3.37
CA ALA A 415 7.01 14.14 3.38
C ALA A 415 5.51 14.12 3.05
N ARG A 416 4.71 15.04 3.61
CA ARG A 416 3.29 15.18 3.27
C ARG A 416 3.11 15.41 1.77
N SER A 417 3.85 16.37 1.20
CA SER A 417 3.79 16.68 -0.22
C SER A 417 4.21 15.50 -1.11
N ALA A 418 5.26 14.76 -0.73
CA ALA A 418 5.70 13.57 -1.45
C ALA A 418 4.68 12.41 -1.35
N MET A 419 4.10 12.20 -0.16
CA MET A 419 3.10 11.14 0.06
C MET A 419 1.80 11.39 -0.70
N GLU A 420 1.38 12.64 -0.90
CA GLU A 420 0.24 12.99 -1.76
C GLU A 420 0.47 12.60 -3.22
N ARG A 421 1.72 12.56 -3.67
CA ARG A 421 2.11 12.10 -5.00
C ARG A 421 2.52 10.62 -5.04
N GLN A 422 2.42 9.91 -3.92
CA GLN A 422 2.89 8.52 -3.72
C GLN A 422 4.41 8.34 -3.96
N GLU A 423 5.20 9.36 -3.71
CA GLU A 423 6.67 9.34 -3.86
C GLU A 423 7.36 8.83 -2.57
N LEU A 424 7.04 7.60 -2.12
CA LEU A 424 7.54 7.02 -0.88
C LEU A 424 9.08 7.01 -0.80
N HIS A 425 9.74 6.69 -1.92
CA HIS A 425 11.20 6.69 -2.03
C HIS A 425 11.81 8.07 -1.78
N ALA A 426 11.11 9.16 -2.17
CA ALA A 426 11.57 10.52 -1.96
C ALA A 426 11.55 10.90 -0.48
N VAL A 427 10.52 10.47 0.26
CA VAL A 427 10.45 10.65 1.72
C VAL A 427 11.66 10.00 2.39
N LEU A 428 11.93 8.73 2.07
CA LEU A 428 13.07 8.00 2.63
C LEU A 428 14.43 8.62 2.22
N ALA A 429 14.55 9.07 0.98
CA ALA A 429 15.76 9.76 0.50
C ALA A 429 16.01 11.05 1.32
N ARG A 430 14.96 11.84 1.58
CA ARG A 430 15.09 13.07 2.37
C ARG A 430 15.44 12.78 3.83
N VAL A 431 14.84 11.76 4.43
CA VAL A 431 15.20 11.31 5.78
C VAL A 431 16.67 10.94 5.87
N ILE A 432 17.18 10.13 4.94
CA ILE A 432 18.59 9.72 4.92
C ILE A 432 19.53 10.91 4.67
N ALA A 433 19.14 11.87 3.86
CA ALA A 433 19.92 13.11 3.67
C ALA A 433 20.09 13.85 5.00
N VAL A 434 19.04 14.00 5.80
CA VAL A 434 19.10 14.62 7.13
C VAL A 434 19.94 13.79 8.10
N VAL A 435 19.85 12.46 8.06
CA VAL A 435 20.73 11.58 8.86
C VAL A 435 22.20 11.79 8.49
N SER A 436 22.51 11.91 7.20
CA SER A 436 23.88 12.20 6.74
C SER A 436 24.36 13.58 7.17
N GLU A 437 23.47 14.59 7.17
CA GLU A 437 23.77 15.93 7.73
C GLU A 437 24.04 15.84 9.23
N ALA A 438 23.25 15.08 9.98
CA ALA A 438 23.44 14.88 11.42
C ALA A 438 24.77 14.17 11.73
N ASN A 439 25.18 13.21 10.91
CA ASN A 439 26.52 12.58 11.04
C ASN A 439 27.65 13.59 10.82
N ARG A 440 27.54 14.46 9.81
CA ARG A 440 28.53 15.53 9.58
C ARG A 440 28.54 16.54 10.73
N TYR A 441 27.36 16.97 11.20
CA TYR A 441 27.21 17.85 12.35
C TYR A 441 27.88 17.24 13.58
N PHE A 442 27.52 15.99 13.95
CA PHE A 442 28.08 15.30 15.10
C PHE A 442 29.61 15.17 15.02
N ALA A 443 30.15 14.82 13.86
CA ALA A 443 31.57 14.71 13.64
C ALA A 443 32.30 16.09 13.71
N GLY A 444 31.69 17.12 13.10
CA GLY A 444 32.28 18.47 13.07
C GLY A 444 32.24 19.21 14.42
N GLN A 445 31.29 18.86 15.31
CA GLN A 445 31.20 19.40 16.66
C GLN A 445 32.11 18.68 17.67
N GLU A 446 32.65 17.50 17.33
CA GLU A 446 33.60 16.72 18.14
C GLU A 446 33.20 16.57 19.63
N PRO A 447 31.97 16.10 19.98
CA PRO A 447 31.50 16.08 21.36
C PRO A 447 32.42 15.26 22.29
N TRP A 448 33.18 14.30 21.76
CA TRP A 448 34.15 13.54 22.54
C TRP A 448 35.34 14.40 23.01
N ALA A 449 35.72 15.44 22.29
CA ALA A 449 36.74 16.41 22.69
C ALA A 449 36.15 17.42 23.71
N LEU A 450 34.92 17.91 23.44
CA LEU A 450 34.20 18.87 24.30
C LEU A 450 33.98 18.37 25.73
N ARG A 451 33.89 17.07 25.94
CA ARG A 451 33.74 16.47 27.26
C ARG A 451 34.69 17.03 28.32
N LYS A 452 35.91 17.39 27.95
CA LYS A 452 36.95 17.88 28.86
C LYS A 452 37.02 19.41 28.90
N THR A 453 36.67 20.07 27.82
CA THR A 453 36.90 21.51 27.62
C THR A 453 35.61 22.34 27.78
N ASP A 454 34.48 21.83 27.34
CA ASP A 454 33.17 22.48 27.42
C ASP A 454 32.05 21.45 27.53
N PRO A 455 31.79 20.90 28.74
CA PRO A 455 30.73 19.91 28.95
C PRO A 455 29.33 20.40 28.58
N VAL A 456 29.04 21.70 28.76
CA VAL A 456 27.73 22.28 28.40
C VAL A 456 27.53 22.25 26.89
N ARG A 457 28.56 22.59 26.14
CA ARG A 457 28.53 22.49 24.67
C ARG A 457 28.38 21.03 24.22
N MET A 458 29.08 20.09 24.87
CA MET A 458 28.94 18.66 24.60
C MET A 458 27.48 18.21 24.77
N GLU A 459 26.84 18.57 25.90
CA GLU A 459 25.44 18.21 26.17
C GLU A 459 24.50 18.81 25.12
N THR A 460 24.75 20.06 24.67
CA THR A 460 23.98 20.71 23.63
C THR A 460 24.07 19.94 22.30
N VAL A 461 25.25 19.51 21.89
CA VAL A 461 25.47 18.71 20.66
C VAL A 461 24.77 17.37 20.75
N LEU A 462 24.87 16.69 21.90
CA LEU A 462 24.20 15.42 22.15
C LEU A 462 22.67 15.56 22.14
N PHE A 463 22.15 16.64 22.72
CA PHE A 463 20.71 16.96 22.67
C PHE A 463 20.21 17.17 21.25
N VAL A 464 20.88 18.02 20.45
CA VAL A 464 20.53 18.31 19.05
C VAL A 464 20.54 17.03 18.23
N THR A 465 21.55 16.17 18.42
CA THR A 465 21.65 14.88 17.72
C THR A 465 20.51 13.95 18.12
N ALA A 466 20.23 13.79 19.43
CA ALA A 466 19.16 12.95 19.94
C ALA A 466 17.78 13.44 19.45
N GLU A 467 17.54 14.75 19.47
CA GLU A 467 16.29 15.35 18.97
C GLU A 467 16.13 15.14 17.45
N THR A 468 17.21 15.22 16.68
CA THR A 468 17.20 14.90 15.24
C THR A 468 16.82 13.43 15.02
N ILE A 469 17.41 12.50 15.78
CA ILE A 469 17.07 11.07 15.71
C ILE A 469 15.60 10.84 16.10
N ARG A 470 15.07 11.54 17.11
CA ARG A 470 13.64 11.46 17.48
C ARG A 470 12.74 11.84 16.31
N ARG A 471 12.98 12.99 15.68
CA ARG A 471 12.17 13.47 14.54
C ARG A 471 12.22 12.51 13.36
N VAL A 472 13.41 12.05 13.02
CA VAL A 472 13.64 11.05 11.97
C VAL A 472 12.90 9.74 12.30
N SER A 473 12.99 9.27 13.55
CA SER A 473 12.34 8.02 13.97
C SER A 473 10.81 8.10 13.93
N ILE A 474 10.22 9.24 14.30
CA ILE A 474 8.77 9.47 14.16
C ILE A 474 8.34 9.36 12.70
N LEU A 475 9.12 9.93 11.77
CA LEU A 475 8.84 9.90 10.33
C LEU A 475 9.10 8.54 9.69
N LEU A 476 9.94 7.69 10.29
CA LEU A 476 10.23 6.35 9.79
C LEU A 476 9.22 5.29 10.21
N GLN A 477 8.35 5.54 11.19
CA GLN A 477 7.35 4.57 11.67
C GLN A 477 6.47 3.97 10.55
N PRO A 478 6.02 4.72 9.52
CA PRO A 478 5.25 4.13 8.43
C PRO A 478 6.03 3.10 7.62
N PHE A 479 7.33 3.27 7.52
CA PHE A 479 8.22 2.50 6.64
C PHE A 479 8.87 1.33 7.38
N MET A 480 9.36 1.58 8.60
CA MET A 480 10.09 0.63 9.46
C MET A 480 9.51 0.66 10.89
N PRO A 481 8.29 0.11 11.11
CA PRO A 481 7.56 0.30 12.35
C PRO A 481 8.28 -0.23 13.59
N GLU A 482 8.95 -1.38 13.50
CA GLU A 482 9.63 -2.01 14.64
C GLU A 482 10.93 -1.28 15.00
N SER A 483 11.76 -0.98 14.01
CA SER A 483 13.03 -0.28 14.23
C SER A 483 12.83 1.17 14.68
N ALA A 484 11.82 1.85 14.12
CA ALA A 484 11.46 3.21 14.53
C ALA A 484 10.94 3.24 15.97
N ALA A 485 10.10 2.28 16.35
CA ALA A 485 9.64 2.13 17.74
C ALA A 485 10.80 1.89 18.70
N ALA A 486 11.75 1.01 18.34
CA ALA A 486 12.93 0.73 19.13
C ALA A 486 13.82 1.97 19.33
N LEU A 487 14.02 2.79 18.29
CA LEU A 487 14.75 4.07 18.42
C LEU A 487 14.03 5.05 19.36
N LEU A 488 12.70 5.18 19.23
CA LEU A 488 11.90 6.05 20.08
C LEU A 488 11.91 5.60 21.55
N GLU A 489 11.90 4.28 21.81
CA GLU A 489 12.08 3.73 23.15
C GLU A 489 13.45 4.09 23.74
N LEU A 490 14.52 3.95 22.95
CA LEU A 490 15.88 4.31 23.37
C LEU A 490 16.03 5.80 23.69
N LEU A 491 15.17 6.65 23.11
CA LEU A 491 15.11 8.09 23.35
C LEU A 491 14.10 8.47 24.46
N GLY A 492 13.46 7.50 25.13
CA GLY A 492 12.49 7.75 26.19
C GLY A 492 11.20 8.42 25.71
N VAL A 493 10.83 8.30 24.42
CA VAL A 493 9.63 8.92 23.85
C VAL A 493 8.41 8.04 24.15
N ALA A 494 7.45 8.60 24.88
CA ALA A 494 6.20 7.93 25.22
C ALA A 494 5.34 7.68 23.96
N GLU A 495 4.49 6.65 23.99
CA GLU A 495 3.69 6.24 22.81
C GLU A 495 2.77 7.35 22.31
N ASP A 496 2.14 8.10 23.21
CA ASP A 496 1.26 9.24 22.89
C ASP A 496 2.00 10.45 22.27
N GLN A 497 3.33 10.44 22.31
CA GLN A 497 4.22 11.47 21.73
C GLN A 497 4.88 11.02 20.41
N ARG A 498 4.38 9.96 19.79
CA ARG A 498 4.96 9.38 18.56
C ARG A 498 4.18 9.71 17.29
N SER A 499 3.12 10.55 17.36
CA SER A 499 2.38 11.03 16.20
C SER A 499 3.08 12.22 15.52
N PHE A 500 2.64 12.58 14.32
CA PHE A 500 3.18 13.78 13.64
C PHE A 500 2.83 15.08 14.32
N ALA A 501 1.81 15.10 15.19
CA ALA A 501 1.52 16.26 16.03
C ALA A 501 2.70 16.58 16.98
N ALA A 502 3.45 15.58 17.42
CA ALA A 502 4.65 15.75 18.25
C ALA A 502 5.85 16.35 17.50
N LEU A 503 5.78 16.49 16.17
CA LEU A 503 6.78 17.18 15.35
C LEU A 503 6.44 18.67 15.15
N SER A 504 5.25 19.09 15.56
CA SER A 504 4.74 20.45 15.42
C SER A 504 4.86 21.22 16.74
N GLY A 505 4.77 22.55 16.70
CA GLY A 505 4.64 23.38 17.90
C GLY A 505 5.90 23.50 18.78
N GLY A 506 7.08 23.12 18.27
CA GLY A 506 8.34 23.27 19.02
C GLY A 506 8.56 22.22 20.12
N ALA A 507 7.74 21.17 20.19
CA ALA A 507 7.95 20.06 21.11
C ALA A 507 9.28 19.34 20.82
N MET A 508 10.09 19.18 21.87
CA MET A 508 11.41 18.51 21.82
C MET A 508 11.50 17.50 22.96
N LEU A 509 12.58 16.69 22.92
CA LEU A 509 12.94 15.84 24.06
C LEU A 509 13.00 16.64 25.37
N GLN A 510 12.51 16.06 26.45
CA GLN A 510 12.51 16.72 27.75
C GLN A 510 13.84 16.43 28.48
N PRO A 511 14.67 17.48 28.75
CA PRO A 511 15.90 17.31 29.51
C PRO A 511 15.67 16.60 30.85
N GLY A 512 16.60 15.70 31.18
CA GLY A 512 16.53 14.91 32.42
C GLY A 512 15.66 13.65 32.35
N THR A 513 14.94 13.39 31.26
CA THR A 513 14.20 12.14 31.06
C THR A 513 15.18 10.96 31.04
N ALA A 514 14.91 9.93 31.86
CA ALA A 514 15.75 8.73 31.93
C ALA A 514 15.71 7.95 30.60
N LEU A 515 16.89 7.53 30.14
CA LEU A 515 17.06 6.75 28.93
C LEU A 515 17.50 5.32 29.25
N PRO A 516 16.99 4.32 28.55
CA PRO A 516 17.46 2.94 28.70
C PRO A 516 18.91 2.78 28.20
N ALA A 517 19.52 1.62 28.54
CA ALA A 517 20.85 1.30 28.06
C ALA A 517 20.88 1.24 26.51
N PRO A 518 21.87 1.86 25.87
CA PRO A 518 22.00 1.85 24.41
C PRO A 518 22.15 0.43 23.87
N LYS A 519 21.38 0.10 22.83
CA LYS A 519 21.51 -1.14 22.06
C LYS A 519 21.48 -0.84 20.57
N ALA A 520 22.14 -1.67 19.77
CA ALA A 520 22.11 -1.53 18.32
C ALA A 520 20.70 -1.88 17.78
N VAL A 521 20.12 -1.00 16.96
CA VAL A 521 18.82 -1.21 16.30
C VAL A 521 19.01 -1.76 14.89
N PHE A 522 20.04 -1.34 14.18
CA PHE A 522 20.33 -1.76 12.82
C PHE A 522 21.66 -2.54 12.75
N PRO A 523 21.62 -3.88 12.93
CA PRO A 523 22.82 -4.69 12.75
C PRO A 523 23.27 -4.68 11.29
N ARG A 524 24.57 -4.81 11.06
CA ARG A 524 25.09 -5.07 9.72
C ARG A 524 24.66 -6.44 9.24
N TYR A 525 24.30 -6.53 7.98
CA TYR A 525 24.17 -7.83 7.33
C TYR A 525 25.57 -8.44 7.15
N VAL A 526 25.69 -9.68 7.55
CA VAL A 526 26.88 -10.52 7.37
C VAL A 526 26.43 -11.78 6.65
N GLU A 527 27.17 -12.16 5.61
CA GLU A 527 26.88 -13.41 4.89
C GLU A 527 26.90 -14.60 5.86
N PRO A 528 25.91 -15.49 5.82
CA PRO A 528 25.99 -16.73 6.56
C PRO A 528 27.25 -17.50 6.19
N GLU A 529 27.95 -18.06 7.17
CA GLU A 529 29.05 -18.97 6.90
C GLU A 529 28.54 -20.17 6.10
N SER A 530 29.13 -20.41 4.91
CA SER A 530 28.77 -21.45 3.96
C SER A 530 29.06 -22.87 4.47
#